data_43dab8415107e9854f91064fd4c4dd2d
#
_entry.id   43dab8415107e9854f91064fd4c4dd2d
#
_cell.length_a   1.000
_cell.length_b   1.000
_cell.length_c   1.000
_cell.angle_alpha   90.00
_cell.angle_beta   90.00
_cell.angle_gamma   90.00
#
_symmetry.space_group_name_H-M   'P 1'
#
loop_
_entity.id
_entity.type
_entity.pdbx_description
1 polymer ?
#
loop_
_entity_poly.entity_id
_entity_poly.type
_entity_poly.pdbx_seq_one_letter_code
_entity_poly.pdbx_strand_id
1 'polypeptide(L)'
;MEFDTIAAISTALGEGAIAIVRVSGDDAVEKVNRIFKGKDLTEVPSHTIHYGHIVDLDTNQVIEEVMMSILRAPRTFTRENIVEINCHGGLVSVNKVLQLILAQGVRLAEPGEFTKRAFLNGRIDLSQAEAVMDLIRAKTDRAMNVAINQMEGRLSKLIGRLRQDILETLAHVEVNIDYPEYDDVEEMTHNILIEKATHVRAEIAKILETSKQGKILREGIATAIIGRPNVGKSSLLNSLVQEKKAIVTDIAGTTRDVIEEYVNVRGVPLKLIDTAGIRETEDVVERIGVERSKEMMSQADLVLVVVNYSEALTNEDEDLFRAVKGKDFIVIVNKTDLPQTIDMERVTELAAGNRVITTSLIEEQGIDELEKAIADLFFEGAIDSADVTYVSNARHIGLLTQAGKTIGDAIEAIENGVPIDMVQIDLTRTWEILGEITGDTVHESLIDQLFSQFCLGK
;
A
#
# COMPACT_ATOMS: atom_id res chain seq x y z
N MET A 1 -15.67 18.14 19.00
CA MET A 1 -14.30 18.39 19.48
C MET A 1 -13.83 19.69 18.82
N GLU A 2 -13.45 20.68 19.61
CA GLU A 2 -12.71 21.81 19.07
C GLU A 2 -11.26 21.34 18.89
N PHE A 3 -10.82 21.24 17.66
CA PHE A 3 -9.43 20.97 17.35
C PHE A 3 -8.66 22.28 17.29
N ASP A 4 -7.48 22.31 17.88
CA ASP A 4 -6.51 23.39 17.71
C ASP A 4 -6.07 23.52 16.23
N THR A 5 -5.58 24.70 15.85
CA THR A 5 -5.03 24.92 14.51
C THR A 5 -3.63 24.32 14.42
N ILE A 6 -3.38 23.54 13.38
CA ILE A 6 -2.12 22.83 13.12
C ILE A 6 -1.46 23.28 11.83
N ALA A 7 -0.14 23.13 11.75
CA ALA A 7 0.63 23.36 10.53
C ALA A 7 1.75 22.35 10.34
N ALA A 8 2.07 22.05 9.09
CA ALA A 8 3.26 21.29 8.72
C ALA A 8 3.70 21.58 7.27
N ILE A 9 4.93 21.23 6.96
CA ILE A 9 5.42 21.18 5.58
C ILE A 9 4.83 19.94 4.91
N SER A 10 4.07 20.11 3.83
CA SER A 10 3.34 19.03 3.13
C SER A 10 4.04 18.53 1.88
N THR A 11 5.13 19.13 1.46
CA THR A 11 5.97 18.68 0.36
C THR A 11 7.20 17.92 0.87
N ALA A 12 7.81 17.10 0.02
CA ALA A 12 9.08 16.46 0.34
C ALA A 12 10.14 17.52 0.70
N LEU A 13 10.97 17.23 1.69
CA LEU A 13 12.08 18.10 2.10
C LEU A 13 13.23 17.94 1.11
N GLY A 14 13.71 19.04 0.56
CA GLY A 14 14.80 19.04 -0.43
C GLY A 14 14.81 20.36 -1.22
N GLU A 15 15.67 20.46 -2.22
CA GLU A 15 15.70 21.60 -3.14
C GLU A 15 14.67 21.38 -4.25
N GLY A 16 13.74 22.32 -4.41
CA GLY A 16 12.68 22.27 -5.41
C GLY A 16 12.19 23.65 -5.79
N ALA A 17 11.35 23.75 -6.82
CA ALA A 17 10.79 25.03 -7.22
C ALA A 17 9.78 25.57 -6.19
N ILE A 18 8.97 24.68 -5.60
CA ILE A 18 7.88 25.01 -4.67
C ILE A 18 7.93 24.09 -3.47
N ALA A 19 7.68 24.67 -2.28
CA ALA A 19 7.33 23.94 -1.07
C ALA A 19 6.01 24.47 -0.51
N ILE A 20 5.25 23.63 0.18
CA ILE A 20 3.94 23.96 0.73
C ILE A 20 3.95 23.78 2.23
N VAL A 21 3.64 24.87 2.96
CA VAL A 21 3.26 24.80 4.37
C VAL A 21 1.73 24.80 4.43
N ARG A 22 1.16 23.72 4.97
CA ARG A 22 -0.29 23.58 5.14
C ARG A 22 -0.67 23.93 6.58
N VAL A 23 -1.74 24.71 6.72
CA VAL A 23 -2.34 25.07 8.00
C VAL A 23 -3.81 24.63 7.97
N SER A 24 -4.29 23.95 9.02
CA SER A 24 -5.69 23.47 9.13
C SER A 24 -6.23 23.76 10.51
N GLY A 25 -7.46 24.24 10.58
CA GLY A 25 -8.18 24.56 11.80
C GLY A 25 -9.13 25.75 11.62
N ASP A 26 -9.98 25.99 12.59
CA ASP A 26 -10.99 27.04 12.50
C ASP A 26 -10.37 28.43 12.33
N ASP A 27 -9.27 28.70 13.04
CA ASP A 27 -8.55 29.98 13.02
C ASP A 27 -7.46 30.05 11.93
N ALA A 28 -7.32 29.04 11.05
CA ALA A 28 -6.22 28.93 10.10
C ALA A 28 -6.04 30.20 9.24
N VAL A 29 -7.15 30.71 8.71
CA VAL A 29 -7.13 31.88 7.83
C VAL A 29 -6.71 33.13 8.59
N GLU A 30 -7.25 33.36 9.80
CA GLU A 30 -6.94 34.53 10.61
C GLU A 30 -5.50 34.56 11.08
N LYS A 31 -4.97 33.42 11.54
CA LYS A 31 -3.60 33.28 12.01
C LYS A 31 -2.59 33.51 10.90
N VAL A 32 -2.84 32.96 9.70
CA VAL A 32 -1.98 33.17 8.54
C VAL A 32 -2.06 34.61 8.04
N ASN A 33 -3.26 35.22 8.04
CA ASN A 33 -3.46 36.60 7.60
C ASN A 33 -2.60 37.61 8.38
N ARG A 34 -2.30 37.33 9.66
CA ARG A 34 -1.47 38.25 10.50
C ARG A 34 -0.08 38.47 9.94
N ILE A 35 0.54 37.43 9.36
CA ILE A 35 1.89 37.50 8.82
C ILE A 35 1.93 37.64 7.30
N PHE A 36 0.76 37.75 6.65
CA PHE A 36 0.65 37.91 5.21
C PHE A 36 0.48 39.37 4.82
N LYS A 37 1.34 39.85 3.94
CA LYS A 37 1.26 41.18 3.34
C LYS A 37 0.76 41.06 1.91
N GLY A 38 -0.52 41.30 1.73
CA GLY A 38 -1.24 41.22 0.46
C GLY A 38 -2.68 41.58 0.63
N LYS A 39 -3.59 40.89 -0.04
CA LYS A 39 -5.03 41.04 0.14
C LYS A 39 -5.45 40.45 1.49
N ASP A 40 -6.44 41.02 2.15
CA ASP A 40 -6.99 40.46 3.38
C ASP A 40 -7.61 39.07 3.10
N LEU A 41 -7.00 38.03 3.67
CA LEU A 41 -7.39 36.62 3.45
C LEU A 41 -8.72 36.29 4.14
N THR A 42 -9.15 37.07 5.14
CA THR A 42 -10.40 36.84 5.85
C THR A 42 -11.61 37.18 4.99
N GLU A 43 -11.45 38.10 4.04
CA GLU A 43 -12.51 38.59 3.15
C GLU A 43 -12.56 37.87 1.78
N VAL A 44 -11.58 37.00 1.47
CA VAL A 44 -11.54 36.33 0.17
C VAL A 44 -12.43 35.09 0.11
N PRO A 45 -12.97 34.75 -1.06
CA PRO A 45 -13.77 33.56 -1.24
C PRO A 45 -12.91 32.27 -1.14
N SER A 46 -13.59 31.16 -0.84
CA SER A 46 -12.97 29.83 -0.82
C SER A 46 -12.50 29.39 -2.22
N HIS A 47 -11.45 28.56 -2.28
CA HIS A 47 -10.86 28.01 -3.50
C HIS A 47 -10.27 29.10 -4.41
N THR A 48 -9.59 30.06 -3.80
CA THR A 48 -8.88 31.16 -4.50
C THR A 48 -7.41 31.19 -4.09
N ILE A 49 -6.58 31.73 -4.99
CA ILE A 49 -5.15 31.88 -4.79
C ILE A 49 -4.80 33.37 -4.80
N HIS A 50 -3.98 33.81 -3.85
CA HIS A 50 -3.60 35.19 -3.64
C HIS A 50 -2.09 35.34 -3.54
N TYR A 51 -1.53 36.26 -4.32
CA TYR A 51 -0.12 36.64 -4.29
C TYR A 51 0.16 37.62 -3.16
N GLY A 52 1.30 37.47 -2.51
CA GLY A 52 1.80 38.39 -1.50
C GLY A 52 3.11 37.93 -0.86
N HIS A 53 3.37 38.41 0.34
CA HIS A 53 4.63 38.16 1.03
C HIS A 53 4.36 37.70 2.47
N ILE A 54 5.21 36.82 2.98
CA ILE A 54 5.31 36.52 4.42
C ILE A 54 6.24 37.54 5.04
N VAL A 55 5.81 38.14 6.14
CA VAL A 55 6.52 39.17 6.87
C VAL A 55 6.75 38.72 8.32
N ASP A 56 7.94 38.90 8.81
CA ASP A 56 8.28 38.74 10.23
C ASP A 56 7.75 39.98 10.98
N LEU A 57 6.83 39.78 11.92
CA LEU A 57 6.17 40.86 12.64
C LEU A 57 7.10 41.62 13.60
N ASP A 58 8.14 40.97 14.11
CA ASP A 58 9.08 41.55 15.06
C ASP A 58 10.10 42.46 14.35
N THR A 59 10.56 42.06 13.17
CA THR A 59 11.57 42.80 12.40
C THR A 59 10.98 43.59 11.25
N ASN A 60 9.73 43.37 10.90
CA ASN A 60 9.06 43.92 9.71
C ASN A 60 9.79 43.62 8.38
N GLN A 61 10.59 42.54 8.36
CA GLN A 61 11.29 42.09 7.16
C GLN A 61 10.41 41.20 6.31
N VAL A 62 10.46 41.36 5.00
CA VAL A 62 9.89 40.42 4.05
C VAL A 62 10.78 39.15 4.07
N ILE A 63 10.18 38.03 4.41
CA ILE A 63 10.88 36.73 4.52
C ILE A 63 10.77 35.95 3.23
N GLU A 64 9.56 35.97 2.61
CA GLU A 64 9.29 35.12 1.45
C GLU A 64 8.18 35.72 0.59
N GLU A 65 8.26 35.52 -0.71
CA GLU A 65 7.23 35.80 -1.69
C GLU A 65 6.41 34.51 -1.91
N VAL A 66 5.09 34.60 -1.78
CA VAL A 66 4.24 33.41 -1.68
C VAL A 66 2.95 33.52 -2.48
N MET A 67 2.39 32.36 -2.80
CA MET A 67 1.02 32.21 -3.27
C MET A 67 0.19 31.51 -2.18
N MET A 68 -0.88 32.15 -1.72
CA MET A 68 -1.77 31.65 -0.68
C MET A 68 -2.99 31.01 -1.27
N SER A 69 -3.20 29.70 -1.05
CA SER A 69 -4.46 29.02 -1.39
C SER A 69 -5.38 29.02 -0.18
N ILE A 70 -6.58 29.57 -0.33
CA ILE A 70 -7.58 29.66 0.74
C ILE A 70 -8.72 28.69 0.46
N LEU A 71 -8.94 27.75 1.39
CA LEU A 71 -9.93 26.69 1.31
C LEU A 71 -10.78 26.72 2.59
N ARG A 72 -12.07 27.01 2.47
CA ARG A 72 -12.97 27.15 3.63
C ARG A 72 -13.80 25.89 3.84
N ALA A 73 -14.00 25.56 5.11
CA ALA A 73 -14.89 24.49 5.56
C ALA A 73 -16.30 24.60 4.93
N PRO A 74 -17.01 23.49 4.72
CA PRO A 74 -16.61 22.08 4.92
C PRO A 74 -15.98 21.43 3.68
N ARG A 75 -15.79 22.17 2.57
CA ARG A 75 -15.34 21.65 1.26
C ARG A 75 -13.81 21.65 1.16
N THR A 76 -13.16 21.01 2.14
CA THR A 76 -11.69 20.93 2.28
C THR A 76 -11.27 19.49 2.60
N PHE A 77 -9.96 19.21 2.63
CA PHE A 77 -9.46 17.88 2.96
C PHE A 77 -9.81 17.44 4.39
N THR A 78 -9.63 18.33 5.37
CA THR A 78 -9.92 18.03 6.78
C THR A 78 -11.34 18.37 7.20
N ARG A 79 -12.16 18.97 6.31
CA ARG A 79 -13.42 19.68 6.63
C ARG A 79 -13.28 20.87 7.55
N GLU A 80 -12.05 21.31 7.85
CA GLU A 80 -11.73 22.55 8.54
C GLU A 80 -11.33 23.63 7.53
N ASN A 81 -11.10 24.88 7.98
CA ASN A 81 -10.46 25.88 7.13
C ASN A 81 -9.01 25.48 6.86
N ILE A 82 -8.57 25.52 5.61
CA ILE A 82 -7.20 25.20 5.20
C ILE A 82 -6.60 26.41 4.48
N VAL A 83 -5.34 26.72 4.84
CA VAL A 83 -4.48 27.61 4.09
C VAL A 83 -3.26 26.85 3.63
N GLU A 84 -2.95 26.89 2.33
CA GLU A 84 -1.70 26.37 1.78
C GLU A 84 -0.83 27.53 1.35
N ILE A 85 0.34 27.63 1.95
CA ILE A 85 1.36 28.65 1.70
C ILE A 85 2.37 28.05 0.74
N ASN A 86 2.28 28.42 -0.53
CA ASN A 86 3.21 28.01 -1.56
C ASN A 86 4.38 28.97 -1.58
N CYS A 87 5.54 28.50 -1.10
CA CYS A 87 6.80 29.26 -1.03
C CYS A 87 7.87 28.58 -1.91
N HIS A 88 9.04 29.24 -2.06
CA HIS A 88 10.16 28.60 -2.74
C HIS A 88 10.65 27.36 -1.99
N GLY A 89 11.04 26.32 -2.74
CA GLY A 89 11.38 24.99 -2.23
C GLY A 89 12.78 24.87 -1.61
N GLY A 90 13.23 25.91 -0.90
CA GLY A 90 14.47 25.88 -0.14
C GLY A 90 14.21 25.49 1.32
N LEU A 91 15.05 24.61 1.89
CA LEU A 91 14.91 24.15 3.28
C LEU A 91 14.87 25.30 4.30
N VAL A 92 15.68 26.32 4.12
CA VAL A 92 15.75 27.46 5.04
C VAL A 92 14.49 28.32 4.94
N SER A 93 14.03 28.61 3.72
CA SER A 93 12.83 29.41 3.47
C SER A 93 11.58 28.74 4.05
N VAL A 94 11.31 27.50 3.69
CA VAL A 94 10.09 26.80 4.13
C VAL A 94 10.05 26.60 5.65
N ASN A 95 11.20 26.31 6.30
CA ASN A 95 11.28 26.21 7.74
C ASN A 95 11.05 27.57 8.43
N LYS A 96 11.54 28.68 7.85
CA LYS A 96 11.31 30.02 8.39
C LYS A 96 9.83 30.39 8.31
N VAL A 97 9.17 30.08 7.19
CA VAL A 97 7.70 30.24 7.05
C VAL A 97 6.95 29.47 8.10
N LEU A 98 7.30 28.18 8.28
CA LEU A 98 6.66 27.34 9.32
C LEU A 98 6.86 27.93 10.72
N GLN A 99 8.09 28.34 11.08
CA GLN A 99 8.36 28.96 12.38
C GLN A 99 7.50 30.20 12.64
N LEU A 100 7.32 31.08 11.63
CA LEU A 100 6.50 32.27 11.76
C LEU A 100 5.00 31.91 11.97
N ILE A 101 4.51 30.86 11.34
CA ILE A 101 3.15 30.34 11.56
C ILE A 101 3.01 29.82 12.98
N LEU A 102 3.97 28.98 13.46
CA LEU A 102 3.94 28.45 14.82
C LEU A 102 3.95 29.57 15.87
N ALA A 103 4.68 30.67 15.61
CA ALA A 103 4.70 31.85 16.47
C ALA A 103 3.32 32.55 16.59
N GLN A 104 2.37 32.29 15.66
CA GLN A 104 1.00 32.79 15.75
C GLN A 104 0.11 31.90 16.64
N GLY A 105 0.66 30.98 17.43
CA GLY A 105 -0.08 30.05 18.27
C GLY A 105 -0.72 28.90 17.49
N VAL A 106 -0.10 28.52 16.38
CA VAL A 106 -0.41 27.29 15.64
C VAL A 106 0.47 26.18 16.16
N ARG A 107 -0.07 24.99 16.37
CA ARG A 107 0.72 23.82 16.80
C ARG A 107 1.32 23.11 15.58
N LEU A 108 2.52 22.53 15.76
CA LEU A 108 3.06 21.61 14.74
C LEU A 108 2.18 20.36 14.66
N ALA A 109 1.81 19.97 13.45
CA ALA A 109 1.02 18.76 13.22
C ALA A 109 1.82 17.49 13.56
N GLU A 110 1.13 16.49 14.07
CA GLU A 110 1.67 15.13 14.23
C GLU A 110 1.69 14.38 12.88
N PRO A 111 2.47 13.29 12.75
CA PRO A 111 2.40 12.43 11.56
C PRO A 111 0.96 11.99 11.29
N GLY A 112 0.51 12.12 10.04
CA GLY A 112 -0.83 11.73 9.61
C GLY A 112 -1.99 12.55 10.14
N GLU A 113 -1.76 13.64 10.88
CA GLU A 113 -2.83 14.36 11.60
C GLU A 113 -3.87 15.01 10.67
N PHE A 114 -3.49 15.50 9.50
CA PHE A 114 -4.47 16.04 8.54
C PHE A 114 -5.42 14.94 8.04
N THR A 115 -4.91 13.74 7.76
CA THR A 115 -5.73 12.60 7.34
C THR A 115 -6.56 12.06 8.49
N LYS A 116 -6.01 12.03 9.72
CA LYS A 116 -6.75 11.69 10.94
C LYS A 116 -7.94 12.63 11.15
N ARG A 117 -7.76 13.95 10.98
CA ARG A 117 -8.85 14.93 11.05
C ARG A 117 -9.89 14.74 9.95
N ALA A 118 -9.46 14.41 8.72
CA ALA A 118 -10.39 14.08 7.63
C ALA A 118 -11.25 12.85 7.99
N PHE A 119 -10.68 11.84 8.65
CA PHE A 119 -11.42 10.68 9.17
C PHE A 119 -12.34 11.07 10.33
N LEU A 120 -11.85 11.74 11.37
CA LEU A 120 -12.64 12.14 12.54
C LEU A 120 -13.79 13.09 12.18
N ASN A 121 -13.61 13.96 11.19
CA ASN A 121 -14.64 14.84 10.65
C ASN A 121 -15.57 14.15 9.64
N GLY A 122 -15.45 12.84 9.46
CA GLY A 122 -16.33 12.01 8.63
C GLY A 122 -16.27 12.32 7.13
N ARG A 123 -15.14 12.85 6.64
CA ARG A 123 -14.93 13.02 5.19
C ARG A 123 -14.58 11.70 4.50
N ILE A 124 -13.74 10.93 5.14
CA ILE A 124 -13.25 9.62 4.67
C ILE A 124 -13.37 8.63 5.82
N ASP A 125 -13.50 7.35 5.51
CA ASP A 125 -13.40 6.27 6.49
C ASP A 125 -11.94 5.80 6.66
N LEU A 126 -11.70 4.85 7.57
CA LEU A 126 -10.37 4.37 7.89
C LEU A 126 -9.71 3.66 6.70
N SER A 127 -10.47 2.88 5.91
CA SER A 127 -9.95 2.20 4.74
C SER A 127 -9.53 3.17 3.62
N GLN A 128 -10.27 4.27 3.46
CA GLN A 128 -9.93 5.36 2.54
C GLN A 128 -8.72 6.16 3.03
N ALA A 129 -8.59 6.37 4.34
CA ALA A 129 -7.42 7.01 4.93
C ALA A 129 -6.14 6.21 4.66
N GLU A 130 -6.18 4.88 4.87
CA GLU A 130 -5.05 4.00 4.53
C GLU A 130 -4.71 4.03 3.04
N ALA A 131 -5.71 4.10 2.16
CA ALA A 131 -5.52 4.20 0.72
C ALA A 131 -4.79 5.48 0.27
N VAL A 132 -4.87 6.58 1.03
CA VAL A 132 -4.06 7.79 0.77
C VAL A 132 -2.57 7.47 0.84
N MET A 133 -2.14 6.67 1.82
CA MET A 133 -0.75 6.25 1.95
C MET A 133 -0.35 5.23 0.87
N ASP A 134 -1.26 4.31 0.53
CA ASP A 134 -1.02 3.34 -0.54
C ASP A 134 -0.84 4.05 -1.89
N LEU A 135 -1.61 5.10 -2.17
CA LEU A 135 -1.44 5.94 -3.36
C LEU A 135 -0.08 6.63 -3.41
N ILE A 136 0.37 7.20 -2.29
CA ILE A 136 1.67 7.88 -2.20
C ILE A 136 2.84 6.91 -2.40
N ARG A 137 2.68 5.67 -1.88
CA ARG A 137 3.70 4.61 -1.93
C ARG A 137 3.61 3.74 -3.18
N ALA A 138 2.60 3.92 -4.02
CA ALA A 138 2.40 3.12 -5.22
C ALA A 138 3.62 3.13 -6.13
N LYS A 139 4.08 1.94 -6.56
CA LYS A 139 5.27 1.75 -7.40
C LYS A 139 4.92 1.44 -8.86
N THR A 140 3.67 1.15 -9.13
CA THR A 140 3.17 0.81 -10.48
C THR A 140 1.82 1.46 -10.71
N ASP A 141 1.45 1.65 -11.98
CA ASP A 141 0.13 2.17 -12.37
C ASP A 141 -1.01 1.28 -11.82
N ARG A 142 -0.79 -0.02 -11.74
CA ARG A 142 -1.76 -0.96 -11.16
C ARG A 142 -1.94 -0.74 -9.67
N ALA A 143 -0.84 -0.61 -8.92
CA ALA A 143 -0.90 -0.28 -7.50
C ALA A 143 -1.60 1.06 -7.24
N MET A 144 -1.29 2.07 -8.07
CA MET A 144 -1.94 3.38 -8.04
C MET A 144 -3.46 3.25 -8.28
N ASN A 145 -3.88 2.50 -9.30
CA ASN A 145 -5.30 2.31 -9.60
C ASN A 145 -6.05 1.58 -8.48
N VAL A 146 -5.43 0.58 -7.85
CA VAL A 146 -6.01 -0.10 -6.67
C VAL A 146 -6.20 0.89 -5.53
N ALA A 147 -5.20 1.71 -5.23
CA ALA A 147 -5.29 2.74 -4.19
C ALA A 147 -6.37 3.79 -4.49
N ILE A 148 -6.50 4.25 -5.74
CA ILE A 148 -7.56 5.19 -6.17
C ILE A 148 -8.94 4.57 -5.96
N ASN A 149 -9.16 3.33 -6.40
CA ASN A 149 -10.43 2.62 -6.23
C ASN A 149 -10.81 2.49 -4.74
N GLN A 150 -9.83 2.24 -3.88
CA GLN A 150 -10.04 2.18 -2.44
C GLN A 150 -10.33 3.56 -1.85
N MET A 151 -9.64 4.63 -2.28
CA MET A 151 -9.96 6.03 -1.91
C MET A 151 -11.37 6.45 -2.33
N GLU A 152 -11.89 5.96 -3.47
CA GLU A 152 -13.27 6.17 -3.93
C GLU A 152 -14.31 5.41 -3.09
N GLY A 153 -13.86 4.62 -2.11
CA GLY A 153 -14.69 3.89 -1.17
C GLY A 153 -15.34 2.63 -1.74
N ARG A 154 -14.73 1.97 -2.75
CA ARG A 154 -15.26 0.69 -3.27
C ARG A 154 -15.31 -0.38 -2.19
N LEU A 155 -14.23 -0.54 -1.40
CA LEU A 155 -14.19 -1.47 -0.28
C LEU A 155 -15.23 -1.09 0.78
N SER A 156 -15.31 0.17 1.17
CA SER A 156 -16.27 0.68 2.16
C SER A 156 -17.71 0.39 1.78
N LYS A 157 -18.06 0.62 0.51
CA LYS A 157 -19.40 0.30 -0.01
C LYS A 157 -19.71 -1.19 0.05
N LEU A 158 -18.72 -2.04 -0.24
CA LEU A 158 -18.89 -3.49 -0.18
C LEU A 158 -19.07 -3.95 1.26
N ILE A 159 -18.20 -3.50 2.18
CA ILE A 159 -18.32 -3.79 3.62
C ILE A 159 -19.67 -3.27 4.18
N GLY A 160 -20.09 -2.06 3.77
CA GLY A 160 -21.38 -1.51 4.17
C GLY A 160 -22.55 -2.36 3.77
N ARG A 161 -22.55 -2.98 2.56
CA ARG A 161 -23.59 -3.92 2.11
C ARG A 161 -23.60 -5.18 2.97
N LEU A 162 -22.43 -5.81 3.19
CA LEU A 162 -22.33 -7.00 4.02
C LEU A 162 -22.82 -6.75 5.45
N ARG A 163 -22.47 -5.61 6.04
CA ARG A 163 -22.97 -5.19 7.36
C ARG A 163 -24.47 -4.96 7.36
N GLN A 164 -25.02 -4.39 6.29
CA GLN A 164 -26.46 -4.19 6.15
C GLN A 164 -27.21 -5.54 6.09
N ASP A 165 -26.70 -6.50 5.32
CA ASP A 165 -27.26 -7.85 5.23
C ASP A 165 -27.27 -8.56 6.60
N ILE A 166 -26.19 -8.42 7.39
CA ILE A 166 -26.13 -8.96 8.76
C ILE A 166 -27.11 -8.22 9.68
N LEU A 167 -27.20 -6.89 9.58
CA LEU A 167 -28.12 -6.11 10.41
C LEU A 167 -29.58 -6.48 10.16
N GLU A 168 -29.98 -6.65 8.89
CA GLU A 168 -31.31 -7.14 8.53
C GLU A 168 -31.56 -8.54 9.11
N THR A 169 -30.54 -9.39 9.07
CA THR A 169 -30.58 -10.73 9.65
C THR A 169 -30.79 -10.68 11.18
N LEU A 170 -30.03 -9.81 11.87
CA LEU A 170 -30.19 -9.59 13.31
C LEU A 170 -31.58 -9.07 13.67
N ALA A 171 -32.15 -8.16 12.86
CA ALA A 171 -33.50 -7.67 13.09
C ALA A 171 -34.55 -8.81 13.01
N HIS A 172 -34.40 -9.78 12.10
CA HIS A 172 -35.27 -10.97 12.05
C HIS A 172 -35.09 -11.85 13.29
N VAL A 173 -33.88 -11.98 13.81
CA VAL A 173 -33.59 -12.71 15.05
C VAL A 173 -34.29 -12.07 16.24
N GLU A 174 -34.23 -10.76 16.40
CA GLU A 174 -34.87 -10.01 17.48
C GLU A 174 -36.39 -10.20 17.47
N VAL A 175 -37.02 -10.13 16.27
CA VAL A 175 -38.45 -10.37 16.15
C VAL A 175 -38.84 -11.77 16.61
N ASN A 176 -38.03 -12.79 16.31
CA ASN A 176 -38.27 -14.15 16.74
C ASN A 176 -38.11 -14.33 18.25
N ILE A 177 -37.14 -13.68 18.87
CA ILE A 177 -36.94 -13.69 20.32
C ILE A 177 -38.08 -12.99 21.06
N ASP A 178 -38.57 -11.85 20.52
CA ASP A 178 -39.62 -11.05 21.14
C ASP A 178 -41.03 -11.69 21.02
N TYR A 179 -41.26 -12.51 20.00
CA TYR A 179 -42.55 -13.11 19.70
C TYR A 179 -42.45 -14.64 19.48
N PRO A 180 -42.00 -15.40 20.49
CA PRO A 180 -41.75 -16.84 20.38
C PRO A 180 -43.00 -17.72 20.21
N GLU A 181 -44.22 -17.17 20.35
CA GLU A 181 -45.47 -17.91 20.22
C GLU A 181 -45.90 -18.21 18.76
N TYR A 182 -45.15 -17.76 17.76
CA TYR A 182 -45.43 -17.99 16.34
C TYR A 182 -44.45 -19.02 15.76
N ASP A 183 -44.80 -20.30 15.78
CA ASP A 183 -43.97 -21.42 15.28
C ASP A 183 -43.56 -21.22 13.79
N ASP A 184 -44.43 -20.66 12.95
CA ASP A 184 -44.14 -20.35 11.53
C ASP A 184 -43.03 -19.31 11.35
N VAL A 185 -42.86 -18.43 12.33
CA VAL A 185 -41.81 -17.38 12.33
C VAL A 185 -40.44 -18.00 12.61
N GLU A 186 -40.36 -19.02 13.45
CA GLU A 186 -39.09 -19.69 13.81
C GLU A 186 -38.50 -20.41 12.60
N GLU A 187 -39.29 -21.24 11.86
CA GLU A 187 -38.80 -21.96 10.68
C GLU A 187 -38.36 -21.01 9.56
N MET A 188 -39.16 -19.94 9.30
CA MET A 188 -38.86 -18.95 8.29
C MET A 188 -37.59 -18.18 8.64
N THR A 189 -37.39 -17.85 9.94
CA THR A 189 -36.19 -17.15 10.42
C THR A 189 -34.95 -18.02 10.22
N HIS A 190 -35.01 -19.32 10.55
CA HIS A 190 -33.88 -20.24 10.38
C HIS A 190 -33.40 -20.30 8.91
N ASN A 191 -34.35 -20.46 7.96
CA ASN A 191 -34.02 -20.51 6.54
C ASN A 191 -33.39 -19.18 6.02
N ILE A 192 -33.94 -18.02 6.44
CA ILE A 192 -33.41 -16.71 6.08
C ILE A 192 -32.02 -16.51 6.67
N LEU A 193 -31.77 -16.94 7.92
CA LEU A 193 -30.48 -16.87 8.57
C LEU A 193 -29.41 -17.63 7.81
N ILE A 194 -29.67 -18.89 7.44
CA ILE A 194 -28.74 -19.73 6.68
C ILE A 194 -28.45 -19.08 5.31
N GLU A 195 -29.47 -18.66 4.58
CA GLU A 195 -29.31 -18.05 3.26
C GLU A 195 -28.44 -16.77 3.32
N LYS A 196 -28.79 -15.86 4.22
CA LYS A 196 -28.07 -14.57 4.40
C LYS A 196 -26.65 -14.79 4.90
N ALA A 197 -26.44 -15.64 5.92
CA ALA A 197 -25.10 -15.91 6.44
C ALA A 197 -24.21 -16.59 5.40
N THR A 198 -24.74 -17.53 4.63
CA THR A 198 -24.04 -18.19 3.53
C THR A 198 -23.67 -17.20 2.43
N HIS A 199 -24.57 -16.28 2.07
CA HIS A 199 -24.29 -15.21 1.11
C HIS A 199 -23.15 -14.32 1.59
N VAL A 200 -23.19 -13.82 2.83
CA VAL A 200 -22.14 -12.98 3.41
C VAL A 200 -20.79 -13.71 3.44
N ARG A 201 -20.78 -15.00 3.84
CA ARG A 201 -19.57 -15.82 3.84
C ARG A 201 -18.98 -15.98 2.44
N ALA A 202 -19.82 -16.22 1.43
CA ALA A 202 -19.38 -16.36 0.04
C ALA A 202 -18.76 -15.06 -0.50
N GLU A 203 -19.36 -13.91 -0.23
CA GLU A 203 -18.81 -12.61 -0.64
C GLU A 203 -17.48 -12.29 0.08
N ILE A 204 -17.37 -12.58 1.38
CA ILE A 204 -16.09 -12.47 2.11
C ILE A 204 -15.02 -13.36 1.48
N ALA A 205 -15.33 -14.62 1.17
CA ALA A 205 -14.39 -15.54 0.52
C ALA A 205 -13.93 -15.02 -0.84
N LYS A 206 -14.83 -14.49 -1.67
CA LYS A 206 -14.52 -13.89 -2.97
C LYS A 206 -13.59 -12.68 -2.84
N ILE A 207 -13.77 -11.84 -1.82
CA ILE A 207 -12.87 -10.72 -1.55
C ILE A 207 -11.48 -11.25 -1.18
N LEU A 208 -11.41 -12.27 -0.33
CA LEU A 208 -10.15 -12.86 0.13
C LEU A 208 -9.37 -13.55 -1.00
N GLU A 209 -10.04 -14.08 -2.04
CA GLU A 209 -9.37 -14.64 -3.22
C GLU A 209 -8.46 -13.63 -3.91
N THR A 210 -8.82 -12.34 -3.88
CA THR A 210 -8.02 -11.26 -4.49
C THR A 210 -6.86 -10.77 -3.60
N SER A 211 -6.82 -11.22 -2.35
CA SER A 211 -5.91 -10.67 -1.33
C SER A 211 -4.43 -10.94 -1.64
N LYS A 212 -4.10 -12.13 -2.17
CA LYS A 212 -2.71 -12.46 -2.54
C LYS A 212 -2.19 -11.50 -3.61
N GLN A 213 -2.98 -11.27 -4.65
CA GLN A 213 -2.65 -10.35 -5.74
C GLN A 213 -2.59 -8.88 -5.27
N GLY A 214 -3.55 -8.49 -4.44
CA GLY A 214 -3.56 -7.16 -3.83
C GLY A 214 -2.32 -6.89 -2.99
N LYS A 215 -1.90 -7.85 -2.16
CA LYS A 215 -0.67 -7.75 -1.37
C LYS A 215 0.57 -7.58 -2.26
N ILE A 216 0.67 -8.35 -3.33
CA ILE A 216 1.77 -8.23 -4.31
C ILE A 216 1.81 -6.83 -4.94
N LEU A 217 0.67 -6.28 -5.34
CA LEU A 217 0.61 -4.95 -5.94
C LEU A 217 1.05 -3.85 -4.95
N ARG A 218 0.77 -4.02 -3.66
CA ARG A 218 1.12 -3.07 -2.62
C ARG A 218 2.57 -3.17 -2.14
N GLU A 219 3.03 -4.37 -1.81
CA GLU A 219 4.32 -4.61 -1.15
C GLU A 219 5.42 -4.95 -2.15
N GLY A 220 5.05 -5.42 -3.34
CA GLY A 220 5.97 -5.98 -4.32
C GLY A 220 6.32 -7.44 -4.02
N ILE A 221 7.04 -8.05 -4.96
CA ILE A 221 7.57 -9.40 -4.85
C ILE A 221 9.02 -9.31 -4.45
N ALA A 222 9.37 -9.80 -3.28
CA ALA A 222 10.75 -9.89 -2.83
C ALA A 222 11.51 -10.86 -3.76
N THR A 223 12.40 -10.30 -4.58
CA THR A 223 13.07 -11.02 -5.67
C THR A 223 14.57 -11.10 -5.45
N ALA A 224 15.11 -12.31 -5.40
CA ALA A 224 16.54 -12.57 -5.34
C ALA A 224 17.07 -13.00 -6.72
N ILE A 225 18.24 -12.47 -7.14
CA ILE A 225 18.96 -12.88 -8.35
C ILE A 225 20.19 -13.66 -7.89
N ILE A 226 20.23 -14.95 -8.18
CA ILE A 226 21.32 -15.84 -7.77
C ILE A 226 21.97 -16.52 -8.97
N GLY A 227 23.18 -17.00 -8.80
CA GLY A 227 23.98 -17.68 -9.82
C GLY A 227 25.46 -17.52 -9.52
N ARG A 228 26.31 -18.30 -10.20
CA ARG A 228 27.76 -18.20 -10.07
C ARG A 228 28.30 -16.81 -10.48
N PRO A 229 29.53 -16.45 -10.14
CA PRO A 229 30.18 -15.26 -10.70
C PRO A 229 30.17 -15.29 -12.23
N ASN A 230 30.09 -14.11 -12.85
CA ASN A 230 30.17 -13.90 -14.31
C ASN A 230 29.08 -14.57 -15.19
N VAL A 231 28.00 -15.11 -14.62
CA VAL A 231 26.86 -15.64 -15.41
C VAL A 231 25.97 -14.53 -15.97
N GLY A 232 26.13 -13.27 -15.51
CA GLY A 232 25.39 -12.11 -16.01
C GLY A 232 24.32 -11.54 -15.05
N LYS A 233 24.43 -11.80 -13.74
CA LYS A 233 23.48 -11.26 -12.73
C LYS A 233 23.39 -9.74 -12.75
N SER A 234 24.53 -9.04 -12.77
CA SER A 234 24.57 -7.57 -12.83
C SER A 234 24.01 -7.03 -14.15
N SER A 235 24.24 -7.73 -15.25
CA SER A 235 23.68 -7.36 -16.55
C SER A 235 22.17 -7.54 -16.57
N LEU A 236 21.65 -8.65 -15.99
CA LEU A 236 20.21 -8.88 -15.83
C LEU A 236 19.56 -7.80 -14.96
N LEU A 237 20.18 -7.48 -13.83
CA LEU A 237 19.72 -6.40 -12.96
C LEU A 237 19.64 -5.08 -13.73
N ASN A 238 20.72 -4.72 -14.43
CA ASN A 238 20.77 -3.48 -15.20
C ASN A 238 19.73 -3.45 -16.33
N SER A 239 19.51 -4.56 -17.04
CA SER A 239 18.49 -4.67 -18.08
C SER A 239 17.09 -4.45 -17.50
N LEU A 240 16.75 -5.09 -16.39
CA LEU A 240 15.46 -4.91 -15.71
C LEU A 240 15.27 -3.47 -15.20
N VAL A 241 16.36 -2.81 -14.75
CA VAL A 241 16.34 -1.43 -14.23
C VAL A 241 16.29 -0.38 -15.35
N GLN A 242 17.06 -0.57 -16.45
CA GLN A 242 17.19 0.42 -17.53
C GLN A 242 15.96 0.51 -18.42
N GLU A 243 15.31 -0.62 -18.77
CA GLU A 243 14.14 -0.58 -19.64
C GLU A 243 12.93 0.11 -19.04
N LYS A 244 12.79 0.19 -17.71
CA LYS A 244 11.54 0.62 -17.06
C LYS A 244 11.72 1.50 -15.83
N LYS A 245 12.63 2.48 -15.89
CA LYS A 245 12.81 3.50 -14.84
C LYS A 245 12.71 2.90 -13.43
N ALA A 246 13.84 2.51 -12.87
CA ALA A 246 13.92 2.22 -11.44
C ALA A 246 13.23 3.35 -10.69
N ILE A 247 12.21 3.04 -9.93
CA ILE A 247 11.59 4.01 -9.03
C ILE A 247 12.51 4.05 -7.81
N VAL A 248 13.59 4.84 -7.92
CA VAL A 248 14.44 5.17 -6.77
C VAL A 248 13.62 6.11 -5.91
N THR A 249 13.11 5.62 -4.82
CA THR A 249 12.47 6.47 -3.81
C THR A 249 13.53 6.91 -2.82
N ASP A 250 14.19 8.01 -3.12
CA ASP A 250 14.84 8.82 -2.08
C ASP A 250 13.72 9.49 -1.27
N ILE A 251 13.17 8.79 -0.29
CA ILE A 251 12.35 9.43 0.74
C ILE A 251 13.34 10.13 1.67
N ALA A 252 13.58 11.40 1.41
CA ALA A 252 14.37 12.25 2.28
C ALA A 252 13.71 12.27 3.67
N GLY A 253 14.38 11.67 4.66
CA GLY A 253 13.90 11.65 6.05
C GLY A 253 14.11 10.34 6.82
N THR A 254 14.45 9.23 6.16
CA THR A 254 14.74 7.95 6.81
C THR A 254 16.23 7.63 6.70
N THR A 255 17.03 8.18 7.59
CA THR A 255 18.51 8.07 7.59
C THR A 255 19.06 6.71 8.03
N ARG A 256 18.26 5.61 8.03
CA ARG A 256 18.72 4.28 8.46
C ARG A 256 18.13 3.08 7.73
N ASP A 257 17.23 3.27 6.77
CA ASP A 257 16.63 2.13 6.07
C ASP A 257 17.43 1.79 4.81
N VAL A 258 17.63 0.49 4.60
CA VAL A 258 18.25 -0.10 3.40
C VAL A 258 17.55 0.50 2.18
N ILE A 259 18.32 1.03 1.23
CA ILE A 259 17.77 1.54 -0.05
C ILE A 259 17.15 0.33 -0.76
N GLU A 260 15.84 0.26 -0.72
CA GLU A 260 15.06 -0.78 -1.42
C GLU A 260 14.90 -0.36 -2.88
N GLU A 261 15.37 -1.18 -3.79
CA GLU A 261 15.19 -0.95 -5.23
C GLU A 261 13.95 -1.70 -5.72
N TYR A 262 13.05 -0.96 -6.36
CA TYR A 262 11.87 -1.52 -7.01
C TYR A 262 11.99 -1.41 -8.53
N VAL A 263 11.60 -2.50 -9.22
CA VAL A 263 11.51 -2.56 -10.68
C VAL A 263 10.07 -2.90 -11.06
N ASN A 264 9.50 -2.14 -11.99
CA ASN A 264 8.17 -2.41 -12.53
C ASN A 264 8.26 -3.38 -13.71
N VAL A 265 7.85 -4.63 -13.53
CA VAL A 265 7.81 -5.64 -14.59
C VAL A 265 6.36 -5.88 -14.99
N ARG A 266 5.92 -5.32 -16.12
CA ARG A 266 4.53 -5.44 -16.64
C ARG A 266 3.44 -5.12 -15.62
N GLY A 267 3.68 -4.12 -14.77
CA GLY A 267 2.76 -3.71 -13.72
C GLY A 267 2.92 -4.47 -12.40
N VAL A 268 3.86 -5.40 -12.31
CA VAL A 268 4.25 -6.12 -11.08
C VAL A 268 5.45 -5.43 -10.46
N PRO A 269 5.37 -4.92 -9.23
CA PRO A 269 6.53 -4.36 -8.55
C PRO A 269 7.43 -5.48 -8.03
N LEU A 270 8.65 -5.60 -8.54
CA LEU A 270 9.69 -6.45 -7.97
C LEU A 270 10.51 -5.66 -6.97
N LYS A 271 10.58 -6.13 -5.74
CA LYS A 271 11.44 -5.62 -4.69
C LYS A 271 12.75 -6.41 -4.72
N LEU A 272 13.82 -5.79 -5.22
CA LEU A 272 15.11 -6.45 -5.36
C LEU A 272 15.82 -6.56 -4.01
N ILE A 273 16.25 -7.78 -3.64
CA ILE A 273 16.97 -8.04 -2.40
C ILE A 273 18.49 -7.95 -2.67
N ASP A 274 19.19 -7.19 -1.83
CA ASP A 274 20.66 -7.08 -1.78
C ASP A 274 21.32 -6.69 -3.13
N THR A 275 20.85 -5.61 -3.72
CA THR A 275 21.44 -5.06 -4.96
C THR A 275 22.88 -4.58 -4.81
N ALA A 276 23.32 -4.21 -3.60
CA ALA A 276 24.69 -3.78 -3.32
C ALA A 276 25.72 -4.88 -3.64
N GLY A 277 25.43 -6.14 -3.26
CA GLY A 277 26.29 -7.27 -3.57
C GLY A 277 26.34 -7.65 -5.05
N ILE A 278 25.38 -7.19 -5.85
CA ILE A 278 25.33 -7.42 -7.31
C ILE A 278 26.06 -6.29 -8.07
N ARG A 279 26.05 -5.06 -7.51
CA ARG A 279 26.70 -3.87 -8.13
C ARG A 279 28.19 -3.75 -7.85
N GLU A 280 28.64 -4.18 -6.66
CA GLU A 280 30.06 -4.17 -6.30
C GLU A 280 30.73 -5.45 -6.87
N THR A 281 31.10 -5.41 -8.12
CA THR A 281 31.96 -6.43 -8.74
C THR A 281 33.38 -5.90 -8.86
N GLU A 282 34.27 -6.69 -8.56
CA GLU A 282 35.36 -7.22 -9.33
C GLU A 282 36.46 -7.84 -8.49
N ASP A 283 36.66 -8.01 -7.31
CA ASP A 283 37.88 -8.74 -6.88
C ASP A 283 38.00 -9.26 -5.42
N VAL A 284 37.05 -9.12 -4.51
CA VAL A 284 37.36 -9.46 -3.10
C VAL A 284 36.43 -10.45 -2.38
N VAL A 285 35.32 -10.97 -2.97
CA VAL A 285 34.31 -11.71 -2.17
C VAL A 285 33.89 -13.05 -2.76
N GLU A 286 34.82 -13.89 -3.19
CA GLU A 286 34.50 -15.24 -3.74
C GLU A 286 34.04 -16.29 -2.71
N ARG A 287 34.26 -16.12 -1.42
CA ARG A 287 33.88 -17.11 -0.37
C ARG A 287 32.59 -16.79 0.39
N ILE A 288 32.07 -15.58 0.33
CA ILE A 288 30.84 -15.16 1.04
C ILE A 288 29.58 -15.51 0.23
N GLY A 289 29.71 -15.93 -1.02
CA GLY A 289 28.60 -16.06 -1.98
C GLY A 289 27.52 -17.08 -1.60
N VAL A 290 27.84 -18.24 -1.06
CA VAL A 290 26.86 -19.31 -0.83
C VAL A 290 26.02 -19.08 0.43
N GLU A 291 26.61 -18.60 1.51
CA GLU A 291 25.85 -18.28 2.75
C GLU A 291 24.95 -17.06 2.53
N ARG A 292 25.46 -16.01 1.88
CA ARG A 292 24.69 -14.82 1.53
C ARG A 292 23.54 -15.15 0.56
N SER A 293 23.79 -16.01 -0.44
CA SER A 293 22.73 -16.50 -1.33
C SER A 293 21.64 -17.26 -0.58
N LYS A 294 21.96 -18.02 0.45
CA LYS A 294 20.97 -18.71 1.31
C LYS A 294 20.14 -17.74 2.13
N GLU A 295 20.75 -16.68 2.66
CA GLU A 295 20.04 -15.64 3.40
C GLU A 295 19.08 -14.87 2.47
N MET A 296 19.55 -14.43 1.30
CA MET A 296 18.72 -13.80 0.27
C MET A 296 17.55 -14.69 -0.14
N MET A 297 17.82 -15.96 -0.42
CA MET A 297 16.78 -16.93 -0.76
C MET A 297 15.75 -17.09 0.35
N SER A 298 16.15 -17.03 1.63
CA SER A 298 15.21 -17.18 2.75
C SER A 298 14.15 -16.07 2.78
N GLN A 299 14.50 -14.88 2.36
CA GLN A 299 13.65 -13.68 2.36
C GLN A 299 12.91 -13.48 1.03
N ALA A 300 13.28 -14.21 -0.03
CA ALA A 300 12.70 -14.04 -1.36
C ALA A 300 11.40 -14.82 -1.53
N ASP A 301 10.42 -14.13 -2.16
CA ASP A 301 9.19 -14.74 -2.69
C ASP A 301 9.42 -15.33 -4.08
N LEU A 302 10.31 -14.72 -4.88
CA LEU A 302 10.72 -15.18 -6.22
C LEU A 302 12.23 -15.25 -6.29
N VAL A 303 12.75 -16.34 -6.87
CA VAL A 303 14.19 -16.50 -7.14
C VAL A 303 14.45 -16.58 -8.63
N LEU A 304 15.31 -15.70 -9.15
CA LEU A 304 15.83 -15.76 -10.52
C LEU A 304 17.19 -16.45 -10.51
N VAL A 305 17.22 -17.71 -10.98
CA VAL A 305 18.45 -18.53 -11.04
C VAL A 305 19.11 -18.33 -12.40
N VAL A 306 20.28 -17.68 -12.42
CA VAL A 306 21.01 -17.37 -13.66
C VAL A 306 22.13 -18.38 -13.87
N VAL A 307 22.13 -19.04 -15.03
CA VAL A 307 23.18 -19.97 -15.47
C VAL A 307 23.75 -19.54 -16.83
N ASN A 308 24.95 -19.97 -17.17
CA ASN A 308 25.64 -19.59 -18.39
C ASN A 308 25.46 -20.65 -19.49
N TYR A 309 24.92 -20.21 -20.64
CA TYR A 309 24.71 -21.08 -21.82
C TYR A 309 25.98 -21.65 -22.40
N SER A 310 27.09 -20.90 -22.29
CA SER A 310 28.40 -21.29 -22.89
C SER A 310 29.30 -22.08 -21.94
N GLU A 311 28.83 -22.49 -20.76
CA GLU A 311 29.58 -23.26 -19.78
C GLU A 311 28.82 -24.53 -19.34
N ALA A 312 29.52 -25.59 -19.01
CA ALA A 312 28.90 -26.79 -18.43
C ALA A 312 28.39 -26.47 -16.99
N LEU A 313 27.30 -27.12 -16.58
CA LEU A 313 26.83 -27.08 -15.21
C LEU A 313 27.90 -27.58 -14.24
N THR A 314 28.08 -26.91 -13.13
CA THR A 314 28.98 -27.27 -12.05
C THR A 314 28.22 -27.76 -10.83
N ASN A 315 28.95 -28.35 -9.85
CA ASN A 315 28.34 -28.71 -8.57
C ASN A 315 27.73 -27.51 -7.84
N GLU A 316 28.32 -26.31 -8.00
CA GLU A 316 27.77 -25.08 -7.41
C GLU A 316 26.38 -24.71 -8.02
N ASP A 317 26.21 -24.87 -9.33
CA ASP A 317 24.92 -24.65 -9.98
C ASP A 317 23.89 -25.66 -9.45
N GLU A 318 24.24 -26.95 -9.34
CA GLU A 318 23.32 -27.96 -8.79
C GLU A 318 22.98 -27.70 -7.32
N ASP A 319 23.91 -27.17 -6.52
CA ASP A 319 23.66 -26.80 -5.13
C ASP A 319 22.68 -25.63 -5.03
N LEU A 320 22.76 -24.65 -5.95
CA LEU A 320 21.77 -23.56 -6.05
C LEU A 320 20.37 -24.10 -6.41
N PHE A 321 20.26 -25.00 -7.39
CA PHE A 321 18.97 -25.63 -7.72
C PHE A 321 18.38 -26.43 -6.55
N ARG A 322 19.24 -27.12 -5.75
CA ARG A 322 18.75 -27.78 -4.53
C ARG A 322 18.24 -26.81 -3.48
N ALA A 323 18.90 -25.65 -3.36
CA ALA A 323 18.56 -24.64 -2.36
C ALA A 323 17.26 -23.90 -2.65
N VAL A 324 16.87 -23.74 -3.93
CA VAL A 324 15.62 -23.08 -4.34
C VAL A 324 14.43 -24.03 -4.38
N LYS A 325 14.62 -25.31 -4.13
CA LYS A 325 13.56 -26.31 -4.18
C LYS A 325 12.46 -26.01 -3.15
N GLY A 326 11.23 -25.92 -3.63
CA GLY A 326 10.06 -25.56 -2.80
C GLY A 326 9.74 -24.06 -2.73
N LYS A 327 10.46 -23.25 -3.52
CA LYS A 327 10.15 -21.82 -3.75
C LYS A 327 9.70 -21.58 -5.18
N ASP A 328 9.05 -20.45 -5.43
CA ASP A 328 8.78 -19.99 -6.78
C ASP A 328 10.09 -19.48 -7.40
N PHE A 329 10.54 -20.11 -8.50
CA PHE A 329 11.75 -19.67 -9.19
C PHE A 329 11.63 -19.78 -10.71
N ILE A 330 12.44 -18.97 -11.41
CA ILE A 330 12.61 -18.99 -12.85
C ILE A 330 14.08 -19.21 -13.15
N VAL A 331 14.38 -20.14 -14.07
CA VAL A 331 15.74 -20.38 -14.54
C VAL A 331 16.00 -19.51 -15.77
N ILE A 332 17.10 -18.77 -15.74
CA ILE A 332 17.53 -17.88 -16.83
C ILE A 332 18.84 -18.43 -17.37
N VAL A 333 18.79 -18.99 -18.57
CA VAL A 333 19.97 -19.47 -19.29
C VAL A 333 20.49 -18.33 -20.15
N ASN A 334 21.47 -17.60 -19.63
CA ASN A 334 21.98 -16.39 -20.26
C ASN A 334 23.20 -16.63 -21.17
N LYS A 335 23.50 -15.66 -22.04
CA LYS A 335 24.60 -15.66 -23.02
C LYS A 335 24.37 -16.63 -24.20
N THR A 336 23.14 -16.65 -24.71
CA THR A 336 22.79 -17.48 -25.89
C THR A 336 23.43 -16.98 -27.20
N ASP A 337 24.05 -15.81 -27.18
CA ASP A 337 24.94 -15.28 -28.22
C ASP A 337 26.25 -16.07 -28.37
N LEU A 338 26.60 -16.91 -27.40
CA LEU A 338 27.79 -17.73 -27.39
C LEU A 338 27.49 -19.21 -27.74
N PRO A 339 28.50 -20.02 -28.16
CA PRO A 339 28.26 -21.41 -28.44
C PRO A 339 27.77 -22.22 -27.23
N GLN A 340 26.80 -23.10 -27.46
CA GLN A 340 26.21 -23.92 -26.42
C GLN A 340 27.21 -24.94 -25.86
N THR A 341 27.37 -24.95 -24.54
CA THR A 341 28.12 -25.95 -23.80
C THR A 341 27.27 -26.56 -22.69
N ILE A 342 26.27 -25.83 -22.19
CA ILE A 342 25.36 -26.27 -21.13
C ILE A 342 24.47 -27.43 -21.63
N ASP A 343 24.23 -28.41 -20.74
CA ASP A 343 23.25 -29.47 -20.96
C ASP A 343 21.83 -28.96 -20.62
N MET A 344 21.04 -28.63 -21.65
CA MET A 344 19.70 -28.09 -21.48
C MET A 344 18.69 -29.12 -20.96
N GLU A 345 18.91 -30.43 -21.22
CA GLU A 345 18.06 -31.49 -20.66
C GLU A 345 18.24 -31.54 -19.15
N ARG A 346 19.48 -31.46 -18.69
CA ARG A 346 19.81 -31.42 -17.26
C ARG A 346 19.27 -30.15 -16.58
N VAL A 347 19.36 -28.98 -17.23
CA VAL A 347 18.77 -27.75 -16.70
C VAL A 347 17.25 -27.89 -16.51
N THR A 348 16.55 -28.46 -17.51
CA THR A 348 15.11 -28.67 -17.46
C THR A 348 14.72 -29.68 -16.36
N GLU A 349 15.52 -30.74 -16.16
CA GLU A 349 15.33 -31.68 -15.07
C GLU A 349 15.46 -30.98 -13.69
N LEU A 350 16.52 -30.19 -13.53
CA LEU A 350 16.77 -29.42 -12.29
C LEU A 350 15.73 -28.35 -12.03
N ALA A 351 15.17 -27.75 -13.08
CA ALA A 351 14.08 -26.79 -12.98
C ALA A 351 12.78 -27.42 -12.44
N ALA A 352 12.64 -28.74 -12.46
CA ALA A 352 11.55 -29.50 -11.84
C ALA A 352 10.14 -28.96 -12.18
N GLY A 353 9.92 -28.56 -13.43
CA GLY A 353 8.65 -28.00 -13.94
C GLY A 353 8.53 -26.48 -13.85
N ASN A 354 9.49 -25.79 -13.24
CA ASN A 354 9.54 -24.32 -13.29
C ASN A 354 10.00 -23.83 -14.67
N ARG A 355 9.69 -22.57 -15.00
CA ARG A 355 10.01 -21.99 -16.31
C ARG A 355 11.53 -21.86 -16.50
N VAL A 356 11.99 -22.24 -17.70
CA VAL A 356 13.36 -22.06 -18.17
C VAL A 356 13.30 -21.09 -19.34
N ILE A 357 14.02 -19.97 -19.24
CA ILE A 357 14.03 -18.91 -20.24
C ILE A 357 15.46 -18.71 -20.71
N THR A 358 15.64 -18.66 -22.03
CA THR A 358 16.93 -18.39 -22.65
C THR A 358 17.04 -16.90 -22.95
N THR A 359 18.19 -16.30 -22.63
CA THR A 359 18.42 -14.87 -22.83
C THR A 359 19.80 -14.59 -23.43
N SER A 360 19.89 -13.54 -24.23
CA SER A 360 21.12 -12.82 -24.51
C SER A 360 20.93 -11.37 -24.09
N LEU A 361 21.46 -11.02 -22.92
CA LEU A 361 21.33 -9.66 -22.38
C LEU A 361 22.11 -8.61 -23.19
N ILE A 362 23.10 -9.06 -23.98
CA ILE A 362 23.88 -8.20 -24.90
C ILE A 362 23.05 -7.86 -26.13
N GLU A 363 22.29 -8.83 -26.65
CA GLU A 363 21.43 -8.67 -27.83
C GLU A 363 19.98 -8.31 -27.47
N GLU A 364 19.68 -8.08 -26.18
CA GLU A 364 18.34 -7.77 -25.66
C GLU A 364 17.28 -8.85 -26.02
N GLN A 365 17.70 -10.10 -26.16
CA GLN A 365 16.82 -11.23 -26.49
C GLN A 365 16.34 -11.95 -25.23
N GLY A 366 15.05 -12.39 -25.22
CA GLY A 366 14.46 -13.21 -24.16
C GLY A 366 13.99 -12.40 -22.92
N ILE A 367 14.23 -11.08 -22.88
CA ILE A 367 13.83 -10.23 -21.73
C ILE A 367 12.30 -10.11 -21.68
N ASP A 368 11.65 -9.90 -22.81
CA ASP A 368 10.19 -9.80 -22.88
C ASP A 368 9.48 -11.09 -22.44
N GLU A 369 10.08 -12.25 -22.76
CA GLU A 369 9.60 -13.56 -22.31
C GLU A 369 9.77 -13.75 -20.80
N LEU A 370 10.90 -13.29 -20.24
CA LEU A 370 11.15 -13.30 -18.81
C LEU A 370 10.13 -12.43 -18.07
N GLU A 371 9.89 -11.21 -18.56
CA GLU A 371 8.91 -10.31 -17.97
C GLU A 371 7.50 -10.90 -17.97
N LYS A 372 7.13 -11.53 -19.10
CA LYS A 372 5.85 -12.22 -19.23
C LYS A 372 5.77 -13.39 -18.25
N ALA A 373 6.84 -14.18 -18.14
CA ALA A 373 6.89 -15.31 -17.20
C ALA A 373 6.72 -14.88 -15.75
N ILE A 374 7.35 -13.77 -15.36
CA ILE A 374 7.18 -13.19 -14.02
C ILE A 374 5.74 -12.73 -13.80
N ALA A 375 5.16 -12.00 -14.78
CA ALA A 375 3.79 -11.52 -14.67
C ALA A 375 2.78 -12.68 -14.56
N ASP A 376 2.92 -13.70 -15.40
CA ASP A 376 2.04 -14.88 -15.44
C ASP A 376 2.10 -15.71 -14.15
N LEU A 377 3.27 -15.77 -13.49
CA LEU A 377 3.46 -16.55 -12.26
C LEU A 377 2.56 -16.06 -11.11
N PHE A 378 2.30 -14.77 -11.05
CA PHE A 378 1.57 -14.15 -9.95
C PHE A 378 0.17 -13.65 -10.32
N PHE A 379 -0.14 -13.55 -11.64
CA PHE A 379 -1.38 -12.99 -12.14
C PHE A 379 -2.00 -13.86 -13.25
N GLU A 380 -2.24 -15.14 -12.99
CA GLU A 380 -2.89 -16.06 -13.94
C GLU A 380 -4.16 -15.41 -14.56
N GLY A 381 -4.01 -14.73 -15.70
CA GLY A 381 -5.12 -14.31 -16.58
C GLY A 381 -6.16 -13.32 -16.01
N ALA A 382 -6.12 -12.97 -14.73
CA ALA A 382 -7.16 -12.19 -14.05
C ALA A 382 -6.94 -10.66 -14.07
N ILE A 383 -5.98 -10.16 -14.84
CA ILE A 383 -5.38 -8.82 -14.64
C ILE A 383 -6.20 -7.66 -15.24
N ASP A 384 -7.14 -7.93 -16.14
CA ASP A 384 -7.80 -6.90 -16.95
C ASP A 384 -9.23 -6.53 -16.53
N SER A 385 -9.78 -7.10 -15.45
CA SER A 385 -11.11 -6.68 -14.99
C SER A 385 -11.00 -5.43 -14.13
N ALA A 386 -11.35 -4.27 -14.68
CA ALA A 386 -11.44 -2.99 -13.98
C ALA A 386 -12.41 -2.98 -12.79
N ASP A 387 -13.20 -4.03 -12.62
CA ASP A 387 -14.25 -4.18 -11.61
C ASP A 387 -13.83 -4.99 -10.37
N VAL A 388 -12.64 -5.57 -10.34
CA VAL A 388 -12.18 -6.35 -9.19
C VAL A 388 -11.73 -5.43 -8.05
N THR A 389 -12.34 -5.59 -6.88
CA THR A 389 -11.89 -4.92 -5.65
C THR A 389 -10.78 -5.74 -5.02
N TYR A 390 -9.54 -5.28 -5.15
CA TYR A 390 -8.40 -5.91 -4.50
C TYR A 390 -8.28 -5.46 -3.05
N VAL A 391 -8.13 -6.41 -2.13
CA VAL A 391 -7.75 -6.13 -0.75
C VAL A 391 -6.25 -6.37 -0.60
N SER A 392 -5.51 -5.32 -0.32
CA SER A 392 -4.05 -5.32 -0.26
C SER A 392 -3.48 -5.14 1.15
N ASN A 393 -4.30 -4.64 2.07
CA ASN A 393 -3.90 -4.30 3.43
C ASN A 393 -3.99 -5.52 4.36
N ALA A 394 -2.90 -5.86 5.06
CA ALA A 394 -2.84 -6.99 5.97
C ALA A 394 -3.90 -6.91 7.10
N ARG A 395 -4.22 -5.70 7.60
CA ARG A 395 -5.28 -5.47 8.59
C ARG A 395 -6.65 -5.88 8.04
N HIS A 396 -6.99 -5.42 6.83
CA HIS A 396 -8.25 -5.78 6.18
C HIS A 396 -8.36 -7.28 5.91
N ILE A 397 -7.28 -7.90 5.42
CA ILE A 397 -7.22 -9.35 5.18
C ILE A 397 -7.43 -10.12 6.48
N GLY A 398 -6.77 -9.70 7.56
CA GLY A 398 -6.93 -10.31 8.89
C GLY A 398 -8.37 -10.22 9.41
N LEU A 399 -8.98 -9.04 9.33
CA LEU A 399 -10.36 -8.80 9.75
C LEU A 399 -11.37 -9.58 8.89
N LEU A 400 -11.20 -9.60 7.57
CA LEU A 400 -12.06 -10.40 6.67
C LEU A 400 -11.93 -11.90 6.94
N THR A 401 -10.71 -12.39 7.20
CA THR A 401 -10.48 -13.79 7.56
C THR A 401 -11.18 -14.14 8.86
N GLN A 402 -11.08 -13.27 9.87
CA GLN A 402 -11.76 -13.44 11.14
C GLN A 402 -13.28 -13.39 10.98
N ALA A 403 -13.83 -12.42 10.22
CA ALA A 403 -15.25 -12.32 9.92
C ALA A 403 -15.77 -13.57 9.18
N GLY A 404 -15.00 -14.08 8.18
CA GLY A 404 -15.32 -15.30 7.45
C GLY A 404 -15.34 -16.55 8.33
N LYS A 405 -14.50 -16.61 9.37
CA LYS A 405 -14.52 -17.68 10.35
C LYS A 405 -15.75 -17.55 11.25
N THR A 406 -15.98 -16.39 11.86
CA THR A 406 -17.07 -16.16 12.80
C THR A 406 -18.45 -16.38 12.16
N ILE A 407 -18.64 -15.91 10.91
CA ILE A 407 -19.89 -16.20 10.17
C ILE A 407 -20.04 -17.70 9.83
N GLY A 408 -18.91 -18.40 9.62
CA GLY A 408 -18.88 -19.86 9.46
C GLY A 408 -19.33 -20.58 10.72
N ASP A 409 -18.85 -20.14 11.89
CA ASP A 409 -19.24 -20.67 13.20
C ASP A 409 -20.74 -20.46 13.44
N ALA A 410 -21.29 -19.28 13.05
CA ALA A 410 -22.72 -19.00 13.10
C ALA A 410 -23.53 -19.96 12.22
N ILE A 411 -23.11 -20.22 10.98
CA ILE A 411 -23.78 -21.17 10.06
C ILE A 411 -23.79 -22.57 10.66
N GLU A 412 -22.66 -23.06 11.16
CA GLU A 412 -22.54 -24.37 11.79
C GLU A 412 -23.46 -24.49 13.03
N ALA A 413 -23.53 -23.43 13.85
CA ALA A 413 -24.44 -23.40 15.00
C ALA A 413 -25.89 -23.49 14.58
N ILE A 414 -26.30 -22.78 13.51
CA ILE A 414 -27.66 -22.86 12.96
C ILE A 414 -27.97 -24.29 12.49
N GLU A 415 -27.08 -24.89 11.68
CA GLU A 415 -27.25 -26.25 11.15
C GLU A 415 -27.33 -27.32 12.25
N ASN A 416 -26.63 -27.10 13.37
CA ASN A 416 -26.67 -27.99 14.54
C ASN A 416 -27.87 -27.73 15.47
N GLY A 417 -28.80 -26.83 15.13
CA GLY A 417 -29.97 -26.52 15.92
C GLY A 417 -29.71 -25.80 17.23
N VAL A 418 -28.63 -25.03 17.27
CA VAL A 418 -28.32 -24.14 18.42
C VAL A 418 -29.39 -23.04 18.51
N PRO A 419 -29.87 -22.71 19.72
CA PRO A 419 -30.87 -21.65 19.90
C PRO A 419 -30.44 -20.32 19.23
N ILE A 420 -31.38 -19.64 18.59
CA ILE A 420 -31.14 -18.45 17.74
C ILE A 420 -30.50 -17.28 18.54
N ASP A 421 -30.86 -17.14 19.82
CA ASP A 421 -30.26 -16.13 20.71
C ASP A 421 -28.73 -16.32 20.89
N MET A 422 -28.26 -17.57 20.83
CA MET A 422 -26.81 -17.86 20.85
C MET A 422 -26.13 -17.58 19.50
N VAL A 423 -26.81 -17.88 18.39
CA VAL A 423 -26.30 -17.58 17.04
C VAL A 423 -26.14 -16.05 16.81
N GLN A 424 -27.02 -15.27 17.41
CA GLN A 424 -26.97 -13.80 17.37
C GLN A 424 -25.60 -13.25 17.82
N ILE A 425 -24.93 -13.90 18.76
CA ILE A 425 -23.63 -13.49 19.29
C ILE A 425 -22.58 -13.48 18.15
N ASP A 426 -22.53 -14.55 17.36
CA ASP A 426 -21.56 -14.69 16.28
C ASP A 426 -21.89 -13.76 15.09
N LEU A 427 -23.16 -13.55 14.79
CA LEU A 427 -23.60 -12.59 13.79
C LEU A 427 -23.23 -11.15 14.20
N THR A 428 -23.51 -10.77 15.45
CA THR A 428 -23.12 -9.46 15.99
C THR A 428 -21.61 -9.28 15.95
N ARG A 429 -20.84 -10.29 16.36
CA ARG A 429 -19.38 -10.25 16.30
C ARG A 429 -18.87 -10.10 14.87
N THR A 430 -19.47 -10.79 13.90
CA THR A 430 -19.12 -10.62 12.48
C THR A 430 -19.38 -9.20 12.00
N TRP A 431 -20.51 -8.60 12.38
CA TRP A 431 -20.87 -7.22 12.05
C TRP A 431 -19.89 -6.21 12.63
N GLU A 432 -19.44 -6.41 13.88
CA GLU A 432 -18.42 -5.57 14.54
C GLU A 432 -17.06 -5.65 13.83
N ILE A 433 -16.57 -6.89 13.54
CA ILE A 433 -15.31 -7.11 12.87
C ILE A 433 -15.29 -6.44 11.48
N LEU A 434 -16.38 -6.53 10.72
CA LEU A 434 -16.50 -5.84 9.45
C LEU A 434 -16.49 -4.31 9.64
N GLY A 435 -17.07 -3.79 10.71
CA GLY A 435 -17.05 -2.37 11.06
C GLY A 435 -15.65 -1.85 11.43
N GLU A 436 -14.79 -2.70 11.97
CA GLU A 436 -13.40 -2.33 12.23
C GLU A 436 -12.62 -2.00 10.95
N ILE A 437 -13.00 -2.53 9.77
CA ILE A 437 -12.36 -2.22 8.49
C ILE A 437 -12.57 -0.75 8.13
N THR A 438 -13.78 -0.24 8.28
CA THR A 438 -14.14 1.16 7.97
C THR A 438 -13.86 2.12 9.12
N GLY A 439 -13.63 1.59 10.31
CA GLY A 439 -13.34 2.41 11.50
C GLY A 439 -14.54 2.76 12.36
N ASP A 440 -15.73 2.14 12.10
CA ASP A 440 -16.96 2.45 12.84
C ASP A 440 -16.93 1.94 14.29
N THR A 441 -16.13 0.90 14.56
CA THR A 441 -16.08 0.21 15.86
C THR A 441 -14.66 0.18 16.46
N VAL A 442 -13.77 1.06 16.00
CA VAL A 442 -12.34 1.05 16.34
C VAL A 442 -12.03 1.87 17.58
N HIS A 443 -11.16 1.36 18.47
CA HIS A 443 -10.65 2.09 19.61
C HIS A 443 -9.69 3.22 19.19
N GLU A 444 -9.72 4.33 19.92
CA GLU A 444 -8.90 5.51 19.66
C GLU A 444 -7.39 5.20 19.58
N SER A 445 -6.90 4.29 20.45
CA SER A 445 -5.50 3.85 20.44
C SER A 445 -5.03 3.21 19.13
N LEU A 446 -5.91 2.48 18.43
CA LEU A 446 -5.57 1.89 17.14
C LEU A 446 -5.53 2.98 16.06
N ILE A 447 -6.43 3.95 16.12
CA ILE A 447 -6.44 5.11 15.22
C ILE A 447 -5.10 5.85 15.34
N ASP A 448 -4.67 6.17 16.56
CA ASP A 448 -3.40 6.85 16.82
C ASP A 448 -2.20 6.05 16.31
N GLN A 449 -2.19 4.75 16.55
CA GLN A 449 -1.12 3.87 16.06
C GLN A 449 -1.06 3.83 14.53
N LEU A 450 -2.19 3.77 13.84
CA LEU A 450 -2.24 3.75 12.38
C LEU A 450 -1.72 5.07 11.78
N PHE A 451 -2.21 6.21 12.28
CA PHE A 451 -1.81 7.51 11.76
C PHE A 451 -0.37 7.88 12.10
N SER A 452 0.21 7.37 13.18
CA SER A 452 1.62 7.58 13.51
C SER A 452 2.60 7.05 12.44
N GLN A 453 2.16 6.12 11.59
CA GLN A 453 2.94 5.56 10.48
C GLN A 453 2.86 6.38 9.19
N PHE A 454 2.07 7.46 9.20
CA PHE A 454 1.91 8.34 8.06
C PHE A 454 3.03 9.39 8.00
N CYS A 455 3.19 10.01 6.82
CA CYS A 455 4.15 11.10 6.67
C CYS A 455 3.68 12.35 7.41
N LEU A 456 4.63 13.14 7.91
CA LEU A 456 4.36 14.48 8.42
C LEU A 456 3.77 15.35 7.30
N GLY A 457 2.73 16.14 7.61
CA GLY A 457 2.06 16.99 6.62
C GLY A 457 0.95 16.31 5.80
N LYS A 458 0.61 15.06 6.15
CA LYS A 458 -0.50 14.26 5.56
C LYS A 458 -1.60 13.99 6.57
#